data_6c2d0143c555d1958e403f67978e7490
#
_entry.id   6c2d0143c555d1958e403f67978e7490
#
_cell.length_a   1.000
_cell.length_b   1.000
_cell.length_c   1.000
_cell.angle_alpha   90.00
_cell.angle_beta   90.00
_cell.angle_gamma   90.00
#
_symmetry.space_group_name_H-M   'P 1'
#
loop_
_entity.id
_entity.type
_entity.pdbx_description
1 polymer ?
#
loop_
_entity_poly.entity_id
_entity_poly.type
_entity_poly.pdbx_seq_one_letter_code
_entity_poly.pdbx_strand_id
1 'polypeptide(L)'
;MAASLLLRRRVSSAGVSRTLQGLAGSVESFSLLHLELKVGAXVSSSDKTRLYSTFSGTSSFDFFLDLTSPHTWYPKARSKPRKVILHMGHTNSGKTHNALKRLESSPSGIYCGPLRLLAWEVAKRLNKAKVPCDLLTGQEREEVDGAKHKAVTVEMADVTSNNHCAVIDEIQMLGCRSRGFSFTRTLLGISADELHLCGDPAAISLIRGVM
;
A
#
# COMPACT_ATOMS: atom_id res chain seq x y z
N MET A 1 -6.57 -24.73 -9.63
CA MET A 1 -5.64 -23.92 -10.45
C MET A 1 -5.92 -22.44 -10.22
N ALA A 2 -4.90 -21.68 -9.82
CA ALA A 2 -5.03 -20.23 -9.66
C ALA A 2 -4.97 -19.56 -11.03
N ALA A 3 -5.97 -18.77 -11.35
CA ALA A 3 -5.97 -17.99 -12.59
C ALA A 3 -5.05 -16.77 -12.42
N SER A 4 -4.09 -16.64 -13.33
CA SER A 4 -3.22 -15.45 -13.38
C SER A 4 -3.72 -14.57 -14.52
N LEU A 5 -4.26 -13.41 -14.16
CA LEU A 5 -4.74 -12.43 -15.13
C LEU A 5 -3.75 -11.26 -15.22
N LEU A 6 -3.33 -10.98 -16.43
CA LEU A 6 -2.46 -9.84 -16.74
C LEU A 6 -3.32 -8.66 -17.18
N LEU A 7 -3.36 -7.65 -16.36
CA LEU A 7 -4.01 -6.38 -16.71
C LEU A 7 -2.94 -5.39 -17.17
N ARG A 8 -2.90 -5.17 -18.49
CA ARG A 8 -2.09 -4.10 -19.10
C ARG A 8 -2.98 -2.87 -19.27
N ARG A 9 -2.93 -1.95 -18.35
CA ARG A 9 -3.54 -0.64 -18.56
C ARG A 9 -2.55 0.47 -18.24
N ARG A 10 -2.43 1.40 -19.16
CA ARG A 10 -1.91 2.74 -18.87
C ARG A 10 -2.98 3.45 -18.05
N VAL A 11 -2.67 3.79 -16.82
CA VAL A 11 -3.55 4.64 -16.03
C VAL A 11 -3.41 6.06 -16.59
N SER A 12 -4.40 6.49 -17.37
CA SER A 12 -4.46 7.91 -17.74
C SER A 12 -4.88 8.70 -16.49
N SER A 13 -4.28 9.86 -16.32
CA SER A 13 -4.54 10.76 -15.18
C SER A 13 -6.02 11.10 -15.00
N ALA A 14 -6.79 11.05 -16.07
CA ALA A 14 -8.22 11.38 -16.05
C ALA A 14 -9.11 10.31 -15.40
N GLY A 15 -8.71 9.04 -15.46
CA GLY A 15 -9.47 7.95 -14.85
C GLY A 15 -9.36 7.89 -13.33
N VAL A 16 -8.21 8.31 -12.82
CA VAL A 16 -7.93 8.29 -11.38
C VAL A 16 -8.71 9.38 -10.63
N SER A 17 -8.93 10.54 -11.29
CA SER A 17 -9.63 11.68 -10.69
C SER A 17 -11.10 11.35 -10.33
N ARG A 18 -11.82 10.63 -11.19
CA ARG A 18 -13.23 10.29 -10.94
C ARG A 18 -13.44 9.22 -9.85
N THR A 19 -12.49 8.32 -9.73
CA THR A 19 -12.60 7.22 -8.76
C THR A 19 -12.27 7.69 -7.34
N LEU A 20 -11.32 8.62 -7.23
CA LEU A 20 -10.93 9.18 -5.93
C LEU A 20 -11.95 10.16 -5.36
N GLN A 21 -12.77 10.82 -6.21
CA GLN A 21 -13.88 11.65 -5.73
C GLN A 21 -14.97 10.83 -5.03
N GLY A 22 -15.19 9.59 -5.47
CA GLY A 22 -16.13 8.68 -4.79
C GLY A 22 -15.61 8.17 -3.45
N LEU A 23 -14.29 8.06 -3.31
CA LEU A 23 -13.66 7.61 -2.07
C LEU A 23 -13.41 8.75 -1.08
N ALA A 24 -13.37 10.01 -1.56
CA ALA A 24 -13.15 11.18 -0.71
C ALA A 24 -14.23 11.32 0.39
N GLY A 25 -15.46 10.94 0.09
CA GLY A 25 -16.54 10.94 1.07
C GLY A 25 -16.34 9.98 2.23
N SER A 26 -15.69 8.86 2.00
CA SER A 26 -15.41 7.88 3.06
C SER A 26 -14.08 8.17 3.78
N VAL A 27 -13.13 8.80 3.08
CA VAL A 27 -11.83 9.16 3.65
C VAL A 27 -11.95 10.40 4.55
N GLU A 28 -12.82 11.35 4.21
CA GLU A 28 -13.09 12.54 5.05
C GLU A 28 -13.60 12.17 6.44
N SER A 29 -14.47 11.15 6.53
CA SER A 29 -14.99 10.72 7.82
C SER A 29 -13.93 10.02 8.69
N PHE A 30 -12.95 9.35 8.07
CA PHE A 30 -11.90 8.65 8.80
C PHE A 30 -10.77 9.57 9.24
N SER A 31 -10.36 10.53 8.42
CA SER A 31 -9.31 11.48 8.79
C SER A 31 -9.78 12.44 9.89
N LEU A 32 -11.05 12.87 9.82
CA LEU A 32 -11.66 13.71 10.86
C LEU A 32 -11.81 12.97 12.20
N LEU A 33 -12.19 11.71 12.17
CA LEU A 33 -12.29 10.88 13.38
C LEU A 33 -10.92 10.65 14.04
N HIS A 34 -9.88 10.49 13.25
CA HIS A 34 -8.52 10.28 13.77
C HIS A 34 -7.93 11.59 14.36
N LEU A 35 -8.26 12.73 13.77
CA LEU A 35 -7.86 14.03 14.30
C LEU A 35 -8.63 14.38 15.58
N GLU A 36 -9.93 14.08 15.65
CA GLU A 36 -10.76 14.33 16.82
C GLU A 36 -10.35 13.50 18.04
N LEU A 37 -9.88 12.29 17.82
CA LEU A 37 -9.40 11.43 18.90
C LEU A 37 -8.06 11.88 19.50
N LYS A 38 -7.26 12.64 18.76
CA LYS A 38 -5.98 13.18 19.25
C LYS A 38 -6.10 14.58 19.87
N VAL A 39 -7.16 15.33 19.55
CA VAL A 39 -7.41 16.68 20.07
C VAL A 39 -8.63 16.64 21.02
N GLY A 40 -8.48 15.86 22.10
CA GLY A 40 -9.51 15.79 23.14
C GLY A 40 -9.46 17.00 24.04
N ALA A 41 -10.00 18.15 23.64
CA ALA A 41 -10.50 19.29 24.42
C ALA A 41 -10.83 20.44 23.48
N UNK A 42 -11.81 20.94 23.34
CA UNK A 42 -12.26 21.68 22.77
C UNK A 42 -11.63 22.69 22.32
N VAL A 43 -11.11 22.59 21.52
CA VAL A 43 -10.46 23.68 20.79
C VAL A 43 -11.53 24.45 20.02
N SER A 44 -11.61 25.71 20.24
CA SER A 44 -12.60 26.59 19.60
C SER A 44 -12.39 26.65 18.07
N SER A 45 -13.45 26.99 17.34
CA SER A 45 -13.42 27.11 15.87
C SER A 45 -12.35 28.07 15.34
N SER A 46 -12.04 29.12 16.11
CA SER A 46 -11.02 30.11 15.76
C SER A 46 -9.58 29.57 15.90
N ASP A 47 -9.37 28.59 16.79
CA ASP A 47 -8.04 28.00 17.00
C ASP A 47 -7.67 26.98 15.93
N LYS A 48 -8.67 26.33 15.32
CA LYS A 48 -8.44 25.38 14.22
C LYS A 48 -7.81 26.09 13.01
N THR A 49 -8.29 27.27 12.65
CA THR A 49 -7.74 28.07 11.55
C THR A 49 -6.30 28.52 11.83
N ARG A 50 -5.98 28.80 13.08
CA ARG A 50 -4.65 29.26 13.49
C ARG A 50 -3.62 28.11 13.49
N LEU A 51 -4.05 26.90 13.80
CA LEU A 51 -3.17 25.71 13.75
C LEU A 51 -2.74 25.38 12.30
N TYR A 52 -3.61 25.63 11.33
CA TYR A 52 -3.28 25.41 9.92
C TYR A 52 -2.33 26.49 9.36
N SER A 53 -2.38 27.72 9.91
CA SER A 53 -1.56 28.83 9.41
C SER A 53 -0.12 28.83 9.95
N THR A 54 0.15 28.08 11.05
CA THR A 54 1.48 28.08 11.68
C THR A 54 2.39 26.99 11.09
N PHE A 55 1.86 26.08 10.25
CA PHE A 55 2.62 25.02 9.59
C PHE A 55 2.94 25.39 8.13
N SER A 56 3.47 26.61 7.92
CA SER A 56 3.91 27.04 6.58
C SER A 56 5.37 26.64 6.28
N GLY A 57 5.74 25.45 6.69
CA GLY A 57 6.94 24.79 6.19
C GLY A 57 6.49 23.64 5.31
N THR A 58 6.93 23.62 4.08
CA THR A 58 6.70 22.53 3.11
C THR A 58 7.23 21.21 3.65
N SER A 59 6.57 20.66 4.66
CA SER A 59 6.89 19.34 5.13
C SER A 59 6.17 18.32 4.23
N SER A 60 6.81 17.19 4.05
CA SER A 60 6.25 16.03 3.34
C SER A 60 4.84 15.64 3.81
N PHE A 61 4.41 16.15 4.95
CA PHE A 61 3.11 15.87 5.56
C PHE A 61 1.96 16.66 4.92
N ASP A 62 2.21 17.91 4.53
CA ASP A 62 1.17 18.76 3.90
C ASP A 62 0.71 18.21 2.56
N PHE A 63 1.61 17.56 1.85
CA PHE A 63 1.32 16.90 0.56
C PHE A 63 0.26 15.79 0.69
N PHE A 64 0.29 15.03 1.81
CA PHE A 64 -0.66 13.95 2.04
C PHE A 64 -2.02 14.43 2.54
N LEU A 65 -2.09 15.67 3.04
CA LEU A 65 -3.34 16.27 3.53
C LEU A 65 -4.05 17.09 2.46
N ASP A 66 -3.43 17.30 1.31
CA ASP A 66 -4.06 18.01 0.20
C ASP A 66 -5.04 17.10 -0.55
N LEU A 67 -6.29 17.10 -0.11
CA LEU A 67 -7.37 16.35 -0.73
C LEU A 67 -7.89 17.01 -2.01
N THR A 68 -7.44 18.24 -2.32
CA THR A 68 -7.88 18.95 -3.53
C THR A 68 -7.17 18.46 -4.79
N SER A 69 -5.97 17.86 -4.62
CA SER A 69 -5.13 17.42 -5.74
C SER A 69 -4.69 15.97 -5.64
N PRO A 70 -5.62 14.99 -5.54
CA PRO A 70 -5.26 13.59 -5.37
C PRO A 70 -4.43 13.02 -6.53
N HIS A 71 -4.47 13.66 -7.69
CA HIS A 71 -3.64 13.26 -8.84
C HIS A 71 -2.14 13.50 -8.60
N THR A 72 -1.77 14.32 -7.62
CA THR A 72 -0.37 14.56 -7.25
C THR A 72 0.17 13.52 -6.25
N TRP A 73 -0.71 12.74 -5.64
CA TRP A 73 -0.30 11.75 -4.64
C TRP A 73 0.56 10.65 -5.29
N TYR A 74 1.56 10.21 -4.56
CA TYR A 74 2.45 9.10 -4.93
C TYR A 74 3.15 9.32 -6.28
N PRO A 75 3.92 10.43 -6.44
CA PRO A 75 4.55 10.75 -7.71
C PRO A 75 5.48 9.64 -8.22
N LYS A 76 6.18 8.95 -7.33
CA LYS A 76 7.08 7.85 -7.72
C LYS A 76 6.32 6.67 -8.33
N ALA A 77 5.18 6.29 -7.73
CA ALA A 77 4.35 5.20 -8.27
C ALA A 77 3.72 5.59 -9.61
N ARG A 78 3.47 6.89 -9.84
CA ARG A 78 2.87 7.41 -11.08
C ARG A 78 3.88 7.67 -12.19
N SER A 79 5.17 7.81 -11.84
CA SER A 79 6.22 8.18 -12.81
C SER A 79 6.50 7.09 -13.84
N LYS A 80 6.11 5.85 -13.56
CA LYS A 80 6.35 4.72 -14.47
C LYS A 80 5.13 3.80 -14.56
N PRO A 81 4.93 3.14 -15.72
CA PRO A 81 3.85 2.16 -15.84
C PRO A 81 4.16 0.94 -14.98
N ARG A 82 3.21 0.57 -14.13
CA ARG A 82 3.30 -0.63 -13.30
C ARG A 82 2.56 -1.79 -13.96
N LYS A 83 3.21 -2.93 -14.07
CA LYS A 83 2.58 -4.16 -14.52
C LYS A 83 1.86 -4.81 -13.34
N VAL A 84 0.54 -4.79 -13.33
CA VAL A 84 -0.26 -5.36 -12.24
C VAL A 84 -0.64 -6.80 -12.58
N ILE A 85 -0.34 -7.72 -11.67
CA ILE A 85 -0.56 -9.16 -11.84
C ILE A 85 -1.45 -9.64 -10.69
N LEU A 86 -2.63 -10.17 -11.04
CA LEU A 86 -3.59 -10.65 -10.06
C LEU A 86 -3.42 -12.15 -9.84
N HIS A 87 -3.20 -12.55 -8.59
CA HIS A 87 -3.16 -13.94 -8.14
C HIS A 87 -4.42 -14.17 -7.30
N MET A 88 -5.52 -14.52 -7.99
CA MET A 88 -6.82 -14.67 -7.34
C MET A 88 -7.21 -16.12 -7.21
N GLY A 89 -7.72 -16.50 -6.05
CA GLY A 89 -8.14 -17.89 -5.81
C GLY A 89 -8.49 -18.13 -4.34
N HIS A 90 -9.05 -19.28 -4.08
CA HIS A 90 -9.39 -19.68 -2.71
C HIS A 90 -8.12 -19.91 -1.87
N THR A 91 -8.30 -20.05 -0.57
CA THR A 91 -7.23 -20.39 0.36
C THR A 91 -6.54 -21.69 -0.10
N ASN A 92 -5.22 -21.74 0.02
CA ASN A 92 -4.37 -22.87 -0.37
C ASN A 92 -4.32 -23.15 -1.88
N SER A 93 -4.69 -22.20 -2.74
CA SER A 93 -4.60 -22.33 -4.21
C SER A 93 -3.20 -22.02 -4.78
N GLY A 94 -2.23 -21.69 -3.92
CA GLY A 94 -0.86 -21.36 -4.35
C GLY A 94 -0.66 -19.93 -4.83
N LYS A 95 -1.66 -19.06 -4.69
CA LYS A 95 -1.60 -17.67 -5.18
C LYS A 95 -0.40 -16.90 -4.62
N THR A 96 -0.23 -16.91 -3.30
CA THR A 96 0.86 -16.22 -2.62
C THR A 96 2.20 -16.87 -2.94
N HIS A 97 2.25 -18.20 -3.08
CA HIS A 97 3.47 -18.93 -3.41
C HIS A 97 4.07 -18.47 -4.74
N ASN A 98 3.24 -18.31 -5.78
CA ASN A 98 3.70 -17.87 -7.10
C ASN A 98 4.22 -16.42 -7.06
N ALA A 99 3.52 -15.54 -6.34
CA ALA A 99 3.96 -14.15 -6.14
C ALA A 99 5.29 -14.10 -5.40
N LEU A 100 5.45 -14.91 -4.34
CA LEU A 100 6.69 -14.96 -3.56
C LEU A 100 7.87 -15.52 -4.35
N LYS A 101 7.65 -16.48 -5.24
CA LYS A 101 8.70 -16.96 -6.15
C LYS A 101 9.19 -15.84 -7.08
N ARG A 102 8.27 -15.02 -7.56
CA ARG A 102 8.65 -13.87 -8.40
C ARG A 102 9.41 -12.83 -7.59
N LEU A 103 8.94 -12.54 -6.37
CA LEU A 103 9.62 -11.62 -5.44
C LEU A 103 11.07 -12.10 -5.17
N GLU A 104 11.24 -13.38 -4.86
CA GLU A 104 12.52 -14.02 -4.57
C GLU A 104 13.51 -13.90 -5.73
N SER A 105 13.02 -14.00 -6.98
CA SER A 105 13.86 -13.92 -8.18
C SER A 105 14.15 -12.50 -8.66
N SER A 106 13.52 -11.48 -8.04
CA SER A 106 13.71 -10.09 -8.46
C SER A 106 14.95 -9.46 -7.81
N PRO A 107 15.56 -8.42 -8.43
CA PRO A 107 16.74 -7.75 -7.85
C PRO A 107 16.45 -6.98 -6.56
N SER A 108 15.21 -6.53 -6.36
CA SER A 108 14.74 -5.89 -5.13
C SER A 108 13.24 -6.01 -5.03
N GLY A 109 12.71 -5.96 -3.82
CA GLY A 109 11.27 -6.04 -3.69
C GLY A 109 10.73 -5.87 -2.29
N ILE A 110 9.40 -5.75 -2.23
CA ILE A 110 8.69 -5.60 -0.97
C ILE A 110 7.48 -6.54 -0.91
N TYR A 111 7.34 -7.21 0.22
CA TYR A 111 6.14 -7.97 0.56
C TYR A 111 5.36 -7.19 1.61
N CYS A 112 4.07 -6.99 1.38
CA CYS A 112 3.15 -6.30 2.28
C CYS A 112 2.03 -7.25 2.68
N GLY A 113 2.04 -7.68 3.94
CA GLY A 113 1.04 -8.60 4.46
C GLY A 113 0.11 -7.98 5.50
N PRO A 114 -1.05 -8.60 5.74
CA PRO A 114 -1.99 -8.10 6.76
C PRO A 114 -1.56 -8.38 8.19
N LEU A 115 -0.69 -9.36 8.39
CA LEU A 115 -0.31 -9.82 9.72
C LEU A 115 1.22 -9.86 9.85
N ARG A 116 1.71 -9.46 11.02
CA ARG A 116 3.14 -9.49 11.32
C ARG A 116 3.73 -10.91 11.22
N LEU A 117 2.97 -11.93 11.61
CA LEU A 117 3.44 -13.31 11.50
C LEU A 117 3.69 -13.72 10.05
N LEU A 118 2.84 -13.27 9.11
CA LEU A 118 3.05 -13.53 7.68
C LEU A 118 4.27 -12.78 7.14
N ALA A 119 4.48 -11.53 7.57
CA ALA A 119 5.67 -10.78 7.18
C ALA A 119 6.94 -11.47 7.71
N TRP A 120 6.92 -11.91 8.97
CA TRP A 120 8.01 -12.65 9.58
C TRP A 120 8.31 -13.95 8.81
N GLU A 121 7.28 -14.72 8.50
CA GLU A 121 7.40 -15.97 7.75
C GLU A 121 8.05 -15.75 6.38
N VAL A 122 7.64 -14.69 5.66
CA VAL A 122 8.20 -14.34 4.36
C VAL A 122 9.66 -13.89 4.52
N ALA A 123 9.99 -13.06 5.51
CA ALA A 123 11.37 -12.64 5.77
C ALA A 123 12.25 -13.86 6.04
N LYS A 124 11.81 -14.78 6.90
CA LYS A 124 12.55 -16.00 7.21
C LYS A 124 12.72 -16.90 5.98
N ARG A 125 11.68 -17.02 5.15
CA ARG A 125 11.73 -17.80 3.91
C ARG A 125 12.78 -17.24 2.95
N LEU A 126 12.77 -15.91 2.70
CA LEU A 126 13.70 -15.26 1.77
C LEU A 126 15.14 -15.38 2.29
N ASN A 127 15.35 -15.11 3.58
CA ASN A 127 16.68 -15.23 4.18
C ASN A 127 17.22 -16.68 4.13
N LYS A 128 16.36 -17.66 4.33
CA LYS A 128 16.72 -19.09 4.17
C LYS A 128 17.11 -19.41 2.71
N ALA A 129 16.45 -18.74 1.74
CA ALA A 129 16.77 -18.87 0.31
C ALA A 129 17.99 -18.04 -0.12
N LYS A 130 18.71 -17.43 0.84
CA LYS A 130 19.91 -16.58 0.63
C LYS A 130 19.55 -15.28 -0.15
N VAL A 131 18.33 -14.81 -0.01
CA VAL A 131 17.87 -13.51 -0.50
C VAL A 131 17.72 -12.60 0.73
N PRO A 132 18.72 -11.73 1.03
CA PRO A 132 18.65 -10.90 2.24
C PRO A 132 17.39 -10.04 2.26
N CYS A 133 16.64 -10.14 3.35
CA CYS A 133 15.33 -9.51 3.49
C CYS A 133 15.16 -8.94 4.90
N ASP A 134 14.90 -7.63 4.96
CA ASP A 134 14.54 -6.95 6.21
C ASP A 134 13.12 -7.30 6.63
N LEU A 135 12.89 -7.32 7.93
CA LEU A 135 11.56 -7.40 8.51
C LEU A 135 11.19 -6.06 9.16
N LEU A 136 10.03 -5.53 8.83
CA LEU A 136 9.55 -4.30 9.46
C LEU A 136 8.06 -4.41 9.75
N THR A 137 7.74 -4.47 11.04
CA THR A 137 6.37 -4.49 11.53
C THR A 137 6.19 -3.37 12.56
N GLY A 138 4.97 -3.18 13.04
CA GLY A 138 4.73 -2.20 14.10
C GLY A 138 5.41 -2.51 15.44
N GLN A 139 5.92 -3.72 15.63
CA GLN A 139 6.54 -4.16 16.89
C GLN A 139 7.97 -4.69 16.73
N GLU A 140 8.35 -5.06 15.53
CA GLU A 140 9.63 -5.72 15.26
C GLU A 140 10.33 -5.08 14.06
N ARG A 141 11.63 -4.94 14.19
CA ARG A 141 12.49 -4.48 13.09
C ARG A 141 13.76 -5.33 13.11
N GLU A 142 13.94 -6.10 12.06
CA GLU A 142 15.19 -6.88 11.84
C GLU A 142 15.81 -6.41 10.53
N GLU A 143 17.03 -5.94 10.58
CA GLU A 143 17.78 -5.51 9.40
C GLU A 143 18.84 -6.56 9.07
N VAL A 144 18.97 -6.88 7.80
CA VAL A 144 19.91 -7.86 7.29
C VAL A 144 20.90 -7.17 6.35
N ASP A 145 22.18 -7.36 6.59
CA ASP A 145 23.20 -6.70 5.79
C ASP A 145 23.05 -7.01 4.30
N GLY A 146 23.07 -5.97 3.49
CA GLY A 146 22.91 -6.07 2.05
C GLY A 146 21.49 -6.32 1.56
N ALA A 147 20.47 -6.22 2.44
CA ALA A 147 19.10 -6.49 2.05
C ALA A 147 18.57 -5.48 1.03
N LYS A 148 18.02 -6.02 -0.05
CA LYS A 148 17.28 -5.27 -1.07
C LYS A 148 15.82 -5.68 -1.10
N HIS A 149 15.44 -6.59 -0.21
CA HIS A 149 14.07 -7.04 -0.03
C HIS A 149 13.59 -6.66 1.36
N LYS A 150 12.28 -6.39 1.46
CA LYS A 150 11.63 -6.06 2.74
C LYS A 150 10.34 -6.84 2.86
N ALA A 151 10.11 -7.42 4.03
CA ALA A 151 8.81 -8.01 4.38
C ALA A 151 8.20 -7.16 5.48
N VAL A 152 7.02 -6.60 5.21
CA VAL A 152 6.42 -5.60 6.09
C VAL A 152 4.93 -5.89 6.32
N THR A 153 4.40 -5.37 7.43
CA THR A 153 2.95 -5.24 7.55
C THR A 153 2.50 -4.07 6.67
N VAL A 154 1.31 -4.15 6.11
CA VAL A 154 0.80 -3.19 5.12
C VAL A 154 0.88 -1.75 5.61
N GLU A 155 0.70 -1.52 6.92
CA GLU A 155 0.79 -0.19 7.53
C GLU A 155 2.21 0.40 7.46
N MET A 156 3.22 -0.48 7.44
CA MET A 156 4.63 -0.10 7.42
C MET A 156 5.21 -0.01 6.00
N ALA A 157 4.36 -0.18 4.98
CA ALA A 157 4.80 -0.16 3.59
C ALA A 157 5.43 1.20 3.22
N ASP A 158 6.65 1.15 2.71
CA ASP A 158 7.36 2.34 2.23
C ASP A 158 6.92 2.64 0.80
N VAL A 159 6.21 3.74 0.62
CA VAL A 159 5.74 4.21 -0.69
C VAL A 159 6.71 5.21 -1.34
N THR A 160 7.85 5.45 -0.71
CA THR A 160 8.86 6.40 -1.23
C THR A 160 10.02 5.72 -1.96
N SER A 161 10.23 4.43 -1.74
CA SER A 161 11.30 3.67 -2.41
C SER A 161 10.83 3.04 -3.72
N ASN A 162 11.79 2.79 -4.60
CA ASN A 162 11.54 2.08 -5.86
C ASN A 162 11.89 0.60 -5.70
N ASN A 163 11.02 -0.25 -6.22
CA ASN A 163 11.19 -1.70 -6.16
C ASN A 163 11.06 -2.29 -7.58
N HIS A 164 11.64 -3.45 -7.82
CA HIS A 164 11.39 -4.20 -9.04
C HIS A 164 10.09 -5.01 -8.91
N CYS A 165 9.87 -5.58 -7.73
CA CYS A 165 8.70 -6.42 -7.48
C CYS A 165 8.05 -6.03 -6.15
N ALA A 166 6.73 -5.92 -6.15
CA ALA A 166 5.97 -5.72 -4.91
C ALA A 166 4.85 -6.76 -4.84
N VAL A 167 4.64 -7.30 -3.66
CA VAL A 167 3.56 -8.26 -3.39
C VAL A 167 2.67 -7.67 -2.30
N ILE A 168 1.38 -7.51 -2.58
CA ILE A 168 0.37 -7.15 -1.58
C ILE A 168 -0.53 -8.38 -1.38
N ASP A 169 -0.46 -8.94 -0.19
CA ASP A 169 -1.20 -10.16 0.14
C ASP A 169 -2.53 -9.83 0.82
N GLU A 170 -3.52 -10.71 0.63
CA GLU A 170 -4.87 -10.56 1.17
C GLU A 170 -5.54 -9.23 0.75
N ILE A 171 -5.44 -8.91 -0.56
CA ILE A 171 -5.88 -7.62 -1.12
C ILE A 171 -7.38 -7.35 -0.94
N GLN A 172 -8.22 -8.37 -0.65
CA GLN A 172 -9.63 -8.14 -0.33
C GLN A 172 -9.80 -7.28 0.94
N MET A 173 -8.74 -7.14 1.74
CA MET A 173 -8.73 -6.22 2.89
C MET A 173 -8.89 -4.74 2.49
N LEU A 174 -8.83 -4.41 1.19
CA LEU A 174 -9.25 -3.10 0.69
C LEU A 174 -10.65 -2.72 1.19
N GLY A 175 -11.55 -3.70 1.32
CA GLY A 175 -12.91 -3.50 1.81
C GLY A 175 -13.04 -3.43 3.33
N CYS A 176 -11.94 -3.56 4.07
CA CYS A 176 -11.99 -3.56 5.53
C CYS A 176 -12.17 -2.13 6.07
N ARG A 177 -13.17 -1.91 6.92
CA ARG A 177 -13.48 -0.58 7.49
C ARG A 177 -12.31 0.04 8.25
N SER A 178 -11.58 -0.77 9.00
CA SER A 178 -10.51 -0.26 9.88
C SER A 178 -9.14 -0.21 9.20
N ARG A 179 -8.87 -1.09 8.22
CA ARG A 179 -7.54 -1.24 7.62
C ARG A 179 -7.49 -1.01 6.12
N GLY A 180 -8.65 -0.83 5.47
CA GLY A 180 -8.72 -0.62 4.02
C GLY A 180 -7.88 0.55 3.54
N PHE A 181 -7.79 1.61 4.34
CA PHE A 181 -6.95 2.79 4.04
C PHE A 181 -5.49 2.39 3.82
N SER A 182 -4.92 1.54 4.68
CA SER A 182 -3.52 1.09 4.56
C SER A 182 -3.31 0.30 3.26
N PHE A 183 -4.27 -0.55 2.91
CA PHE A 183 -4.22 -1.31 1.64
C PHE A 183 -4.35 -0.39 0.43
N THR A 184 -5.26 0.60 0.47
CA THR A 184 -5.42 1.60 -0.60
C THR A 184 -4.14 2.42 -0.78
N ARG A 185 -3.57 2.92 0.32
CA ARG A 185 -2.30 3.66 0.33
C ARG A 185 -1.18 2.83 -0.32
N THR A 186 -1.07 1.57 0.08
CA THR A 186 -0.04 0.66 -0.42
C THR A 186 -0.25 0.35 -1.90
N LEU A 187 -1.48 0.05 -2.31
CA LEU A 187 -1.83 -0.24 -3.71
C LEU A 187 -1.54 0.94 -4.64
N LEU A 188 -1.91 2.15 -4.22
CA LEU A 188 -1.70 3.36 -5.04
C LEU A 188 -0.25 3.86 -4.96
N GLY A 189 0.39 3.72 -3.81
CA GLY A 189 1.64 4.40 -3.50
C GLY A 189 2.92 3.63 -3.76
N ILE A 190 2.89 2.30 -3.76
CA ILE A 190 4.12 1.53 -3.99
C ILE A 190 4.61 1.71 -5.42
N SER A 191 5.86 2.15 -5.56
CA SER A 191 6.54 2.21 -6.85
C SER A 191 7.24 0.87 -7.11
N ALA A 192 6.76 0.14 -8.11
CA ALA A 192 7.33 -1.17 -8.51
C ALA A 192 7.11 -1.41 -10.00
N ASP A 193 8.03 -2.12 -10.63
CA ASP A 193 7.86 -2.50 -12.05
C ASP A 193 6.75 -3.54 -12.19
N GLU A 194 6.71 -4.51 -11.26
CA GLU A 194 5.66 -5.52 -11.17
C GLU A 194 4.98 -5.45 -9.81
N LEU A 195 3.66 -5.37 -9.82
CA LEU A 195 2.83 -5.33 -8.61
C LEU A 195 1.93 -6.57 -8.59
N HIS A 196 2.22 -7.49 -7.69
CA HIS A 196 1.48 -8.74 -7.53
C HIS A 196 0.45 -8.58 -6.43
N LEU A 197 -0.82 -8.76 -6.75
CA LEU A 197 -1.94 -8.67 -5.82
C LEU A 197 -2.50 -10.07 -5.57
N CYS A 198 -2.38 -10.54 -4.33
CA CYS A 198 -2.83 -11.88 -3.94
C CYS A 198 -4.10 -11.76 -3.09
N GLY A 199 -5.12 -12.54 -3.40
CA GLY A 199 -6.33 -12.51 -2.60
C GLY A 199 -7.51 -13.28 -3.16
N ASP A 200 -8.66 -12.97 -2.60
CA ASP A 200 -9.93 -13.55 -3.01
C ASP A 200 -10.44 -12.92 -4.32
N PRO A 201 -11.06 -13.69 -5.22
CA PRO A 201 -11.65 -13.13 -6.46
C PRO A 201 -12.63 -11.99 -6.24
N ALA A 202 -13.30 -11.92 -5.09
CA ALA A 202 -14.21 -10.82 -4.74
C ALA A 202 -13.51 -9.46 -4.71
N ALA A 203 -12.18 -9.43 -4.52
CA ALA A 203 -11.40 -8.20 -4.53
C ALA A 203 -11.28 -7.55 -5.92
N ILE A 204 -11.57 -8.28 -7.00
CA ILE A 204 -11.36 -7.78 -8.37
C ILE A 204 -12.17 -6.51 -8.63
N SER A 205 -13.43 -6.48 -8.17
CA SER A 205 -14.28 -5.28 -8.33
C SER A 205 -13.73 -4.08 -7.57
N LEU A 206 -13.23 -4.30 -6.34
CA LEU A 206 -12.61 -3.24 -5.53
C LEU A 206 -11.33 -2.72 -6.18
N ILE A 207 -10.46 -3.62 -6.67
CA ILE A 207 -9.21 -3.25 -7.34
C ILE A 207 -9.52 -2.38 -8.59
N ARG A 208 -10.50 -2.80 -9.39
CA ARG A 208 -10.91 -2.05 -10.60
C ARG A 208 -11.46 -0.66 -10.27
N GLY A 209 -12.14 -0.52 -9.13
CA GLY A 209 -12.66 0.76 -8.68
C GLY A 209 -11.58 1.73 -8.18
N VAL A 210 -10.44 1.19 -7.72
CA VAL A 210 -9.34 1.99 -7.15
C VAL A 210 -8.27 2.32 -8.20
N MET A 211 -8.07 1.46 -9.21
CA MET A 211 -7.05 1.61 -10.25
C MET A 211 -7.61 2.03 -11.61
#